data_8491e4424c9951168a382f456bea188e
#
_entry.id   8491e4424c9951168a382f456bea188e
#
_cell.length_a   1.000
_cell.length_b   1.000
_cell.length_c   1.000
_cell.angle_alpha   90.00
_cell.angle_beta   90.00
_cell.angle_gamma   90.00
#
_symmetry.space_group_name_H-M   'P 1'
#
loop_
_entity.id
_entity.type
_entity.pdbx_description
1 polymer ?
#
loop_
_entity_poly.entity_id
_entity_poly.type
_entity_poly.pdbx_seq_one_letter_code
_entity_poly.pdbx_strand_id
1 'polypeptide(L)'
;VDRKTDQSQIQQSLGFRFGDRGTHSSRTIMLAELRLLLGALPADTPKNDYFAAIIRENILGKRTVSTREYSAKRLSEMYGLDPGIPLYRAMRFWWTVGIEGRPLLAFLCAFARDPLLRFTAPAILPIKQGEPVTTESLEAVLVPAVEGRFNQSILNKVARNTASSWTQSGHLTGRAHKVRSHPVATPANAAFAIFIGYLEGKRAQRLFDTKLQSIGN
;
A
#
# COMPACT_ATOMS: atom_id res chain seq x y z
N VAL A 1 23.54 4.95 -21.76
CA VAL A 1 22.90 4.46 -20.52
C VAL A 1 21.71 5.37 -20.27
N ASP A 2 20.51 4.79 -20.29
CA ASP A 2 19.25 5.54 -20.31
C ASP A 2 18.97 6.11 -18.90
N ARG A 3 18.89 7.43 -18.76
CA ARG A 3 18.62 8.13 -17.48
C ARG A 3 17.36 7.64 -16.77
N LYS A 4 16.37 7.13 -17.52
CA LYS A 4 15.13 6.56 -16.95
C LYS A 4 15.37 5.24 -16.25
N THR A 5 16.25 4.39 -16.78
CA THR A 5 16.61 3.10 -16.19
C THR A 5 17.36 3.30 -14.87
N ASP A 6 18.29 4.25 -14.82
CA ASP A 6 19.05 4.57 -13.62
C ASP A 6 18.14 5.13 -12.50
N GLN A 7 17.22 6.04 -12.84
CA GLN A 7 16.27 6.59 -11.87
C GLN A 7 15.32 5.51 -11.31
N SER A 8 14.87 4.57 -12.13
CA SER A 8 14.01 3.46 -11.68
C SER A 8 14.77 2.53 -10.73
N GLN A 9 16.04 2.23 -10.98
CA GLN A 9 16.87 1.41 -10.10
C GLN A 9 17.09 2.10 -8.74
N ILE A 10 17.39 3.41 -8.75
CA ILE A 10 17.50 4.19 -7.51
C ILE A 10 16.18 4.13 -6.72
N GLN A 11 15.05 4.36 -7.36
CA GLN A 11 13.75 4.29 -6.66
C GLN A 11 13.46 2.89 -6.11
N GLN A 12 13.83 1.82 -6.81
CA GLN A 12 13.69 0.46 -6.31
C GLN A 12 14.55 0.22 -5.05
N SER A 13 15.79 0.71 -5.01
CA SER A 13 16.64 0.62 -3.81
C SER A 13 16.07 1.40 -2.62
N LEU A 14 15.32 2.47 -2.87
CA LEU A 14 14.59 3.24 -1.85
C LEU A 14 13.31 2.54 -1.36
N GLY A 15 12.89 1.47 -2.04
CA GLY A 15 11.76 0.64 -1.63
C GLY A 15 10.53 0.68 -2.53
N PHE A 16 10.55 1.44 -3.63
CA PHE A 16 9.45 1.43 -4.60
C PHE A 16 9.42 0.13 -5.40
N ARG A 17 8.23 -0.20 -5.93
CA ARG A 17 8.06 -1.31 -6.86
C ARG A 17 7.26 -0.84 -8.06
N PHE A 18 7.72 -1.23 -9.24
CA PHE A 18 7.13 -0.86 -10.53
C PHE A 18 6.69 -2.11 -11.31
N GLY A 19 6.17 -1.90 -12.50
CA GLY A 19 5.65 -2.95 -13.37
C GLY A 19 4.15 -3.19 -13.15
N ASP A 20 3.69 -4.36 -13.50
CA ASP A 20 2.29 -4.75 -13.57
C ASP A 20 1.91 -5.84 -12.54
N ARG A 21 2.88 -6.29 -11.72
CA ARG A 21 2.68 -7.32 -10.69
C ARG A 21 2.50 -6.69 -9.32
N GLY A 22 1.47 -7.13 -8.59
CA GLY A 22 1.19 -6.63 -7.25
C GLY A 22 0.56 -7.67 -6.35
N THR A 23 0.62 -7.42 -5.05
CA THR A 23 0.08 -8.25 -3.99
C THR A 23 -1.45 -8.29 -4.02
N HIS A 24 -2.08 -7.23 -4.57
CA HIS A 24 -3.53 -7.12 -4.68
C HIS A 24 -4.17 -8.17 -5.60
N SER A 25 -3.40 -8.90 -6.39
CA SER A 25 -3.90 -10.11 -7.06
C SER A 25 -4.38 -11.20 -6.08
N SER A 26 -3.98 -11.13 -4.81
CA SER A 26 -4.27 -12.18 -3.82
C SER A 26 -4.62 -11.67 -2.42
N ARG A 27 -4.25 -10.45 -2.05
CA ARG A 27 -4.46 -9.85 -0.71
C ARG A 27 -4.85 -8.38 -0.82
N THR A 28 -5.44 -7.87 0.26
CA THR A 28 -5.61 -6.44 0.53
C THR A 28 -4.31 -5.86 1.12
N ILE A 29 -4.33 -4.62 1.64
CA ILE A 29 -3.20 -4.04 2.41
C ILE A 29 -2.89 -4.79 3.71
N MET A 30 -3.65 -5.81 4.08
CA MET A 30 -3.40 -6.65 5.27
C MET A 30 -3.16 -5.82 6.55
N LEU A 31 -3.98 -4.78 6.76
CA LEU A 31 -3.79 -3.81 7.85
C LEU A 31 -3.84 -4.45 9.24
N ALA A 32 -4.72 -5.45 9.43
CA ALA A 32 -4.83 -6.15 10.72
C ALA A 32 -3.55 -6.93 11.05
N GLU A 33 -3.03 -7.68 10.06
CA GLU A 33 -1.77 -8.41 10.21
C GLU A 33 -0.58 -7.46 10.43
N LEU A 34 -0.54 -6.34 9.71
CA LEU A 34 0.50 -5.33 9.91
C LEU A 34 0.46 -4.74 11.31
N ARG A 35 -0.74 -4.44 11.84
CA ARG A 35 -0.89 -3.93 13.20
C ARG A 35 -0.38 -4.91 14.26
N LEU A 36 -0.71 -6.19 14.13
CA LEU A 36 -0.21 -7.23 15.04
C LEU A 36 1.32 -7.30 14.98
N LEU A 37 1.88 -7.36 13.79
CA LEU A 37 3.31 -7.50 13.58
C LEU A 37 4.10 -6.30 14.12
N LEU A 38 3.69 -5.08 13.74
CA LEU A 38 4.40 -3.86 14.14
C LEU A 38 4.10 -3.44 15.59
N GLY A 39 3.04 -3.97 16.19
CA GLY A 39 2.72 -3.77 17.61
C GLY A 39 3.56 -4.63 18.53
N ALA A 40 3.99 -5.80 18.07
CA ALA A 40 4.74 -6.75 18.87
C ALA A 40 6.27 -6.62 18.73
N LEU A 41 6.75 -6.10 17.62
CA LEU A 41 8.18 -6.04 17.32
C LEU A 41 8.74 -4.62 17.39
N PRO A 42 9.97 -4.41 17.87
CA PRO A 42 10.68 -3.14 17.86
C PRO A 42 10.84 -2.53 16.46
N ALA A 43 11.11 -1.23 16.40
CA ALA A 43 11.20 -0.52 15.12
C ALA A 43 12.43 -0.88 14.29
N ASP A 44 13.49 -1.28 14.95
CA ASP A 44 14.79 -1.68 14.41
C ASP A 44 14.92 -3.20 14.19
N THR A 45 13.83 -3.95 14.35
CA THR A 45 13.80 -5.40 14.14
C THR A 45 14.41 -5.78 12.78
N PRO A 46 15.43 -6.66 12.74
CA PRO A 46 16.02 -7.14 11.50
C PRO A 46 15.01 -7.87 10.61
N LYS A 47 15.25 -7.84 9.32
CA LYS A 47 14.36 -8.49 8.32
C LYS A 47 14.06 -9.96 8.64
N ASN A 48 15.08 -10.73 9.02
CA ASN A 48 14.92 -12.17 9.29
C ASN A 48 14.04 -12.43 10.51
N ASP A 49 14.04 -11.53 11.49
CA ASP A 49 13.26 -11.66 12.72
C ASP A 49 11.77 -11.39 12.46
N TYR A 50 11.41 -10.53 11.49
CA TYR A 50 10.04 -10.42 11.02
C TYR A 50 9.52 -11.75 10.44
N PHE A 51 10.34 -12.44 9.65
CA PHE A 51 9.97 -13.75 9.11
C PHE A 51 9.89 -14.82 10.18
N ALA A 52 10.83 -14.83 11.16
CA ALA A 52 10.78 -15.73 12.29
C ALA A 52 9.51 -15.55 13.13
N ALA A 53 9.17 -14.32 13.48
CA ALA A 53 7.96 -13.99 14.24
C ALA A 53 6.67 -14.44 13.53
N ILE A 54 6.58 -14.26 12.20
CA ILE A 54 5.41 -14.68 11.43
C ILE A 54 5.35 -16.20 11.28
N ILE A 55 6.46 -16.84 10.89
CA ILE A 55 6.46 -18.26 10.47
C ILE A 55 6.62 -19.19 11.68
N ARG A 56 7.62 -18.95 12.54
CA ARG A 56 7.94 -19.83 13.67
C ARG A 56 7.05 -19.54 14.89
N GLU A 57 6.97 -18.28 15.30
CA GLU A 57 6.24 -17.86 16.49
C GLU A 57 4.73 -17.67 16.21
N ASN A 58 4.34 -17.64 14.94
CA ASN A 58 2.94 -17.49 14.52
C ASN A 58 2.22 -16.28 15.12
N ILE A 59 2.89 -15.16 15.21
CA ILE A 59 2.34 -13.93 15.79
C ILE A 59 1.04 -13.46 15.12
N LEU A 60 0.80 -13.87 13.87
CA LEU A 60 -0.43 -13.58 13.12
C LEU A 60 -1.56 -14.57 13.37
N GLY A 61 -1.36 -15.60 14.21
CA GLY A 61 -2.37 -16.60 14.53
C GLY A 61 -2.86 -17.43 13.34
N LYS A 62 -2.02 -17.65 12.32
CA LYS A 62 -2.43 -18.43 11.13
C LYS A 62 -2.37 -19.93 11.40
N ARG A 63 -3.38 -20.67 10.90
CA ARG A 63 -3.56 -22.10 11.19
C ARG A 63 -2.44 -23.00 10.68
N THR A 64 -1.95 -22.75 9.44
CA THR A 64 -0.98 -23.64 8.79
C THR A 64 0.33 -22.91 8.53
N VAL A 65 1.44 -23.65 8.46
CA VAL A 65 2.76 -23.14 8.10
C VAL A 65 2.73 -22.47 6.73
N SER A 66 2.13 -23.10 5.74
CA SER A 66 1.99 -22.54 4.39
C SER A 66 1.28 -21.17 4.40
N THR A 67 0.22 -21.00 5.21
CA THR A 67 -0.46 -19.70 5.35
C THR A 67 0.44 -18.66 6.03
N ARG A 68 1.29 -19.07 6.99
CA ARG A 68 2.26 -18.19 7.66
C ARG A 68 3.31 -17.70 6.66
N GLU A 69 3.92 -18.61 5.92
CA GLU A 69 4.93 -18.32 4.87
C GLU A 69 4.35 -17.40 3.80
N TYR A 70 3.14 -17.71 3.32
CA TYR A 70 2.45 -16.87 2.34
C TYR A 70 2.16 -15.47 2.89
N SER A 71 1.73 -15.35 4.15
CA SER A 71 1.49 -14.07 4.80
C SER A 71 2.78 -13.26 4.98
N ALA A 72 3.87 -13.91 5.41
CA ALA A 72 5.19 -13.28 5.53
C ALA A 72 5.66 -12.72 4.18
N LYS A 73 5.57 -13.53 3.12
CA LYS A 73 5.91 -13.12 1.76
C LYS A 73 5.09 -11.90 1.32
N ARG A 74 3.75 -11.93 1.50
CA ARG A 74 2.87 -10.85 1.05
C ARG A 74 3.05 -9.56 1.85
N LEU A 75 3.26 -9.64 3.15
CA LEU A 75 3.59 -8.47 3.98
C LEU A 75 4.94 -7.87 3.58
N SER A 76 5.94 -8.70 3.33
CA SER A 76 7.26 -8.23 2.86
C SER A 76 7.18 -7.58 1.47
N GLU A 77 6.43 -8.16 0.54
CA GLU A 77 6.18 -7.56 -0.78
C GLU A 77 5.48 -6.19 -0.64
N MET A 78 4.47 -6.10 0.23
CA MET A 78 3.64 -4.91 0.43
C MET A 78 4.40 -3.80 1.15
N TYR A 79 5.17 -4.12 2.18
CA TYR A 79 5.75 -3.13 3.10
C TYR A 79 7.28 -3.07 3.08
N GLY A 80 7.96 -4.11 2.62
CA GLY A 80 9.42 -4.24 2.68
C GLY A 80 9.88 -5.08 3.86
N LEU A 81 9.40 -4.79 5.08
CA LEU A 81 9.79 -5.42 6.35
C LEU A 81 11.31 -5.51 6.54
N ASP A 82 12.00 -4.43 6.22
CA ASP A 82 13.46 -4.36 6.26
C ASP A 82 13.89 -2.92 6.64
N PRO A 83 14.49 -2.71 7.82
CA PRO A 83 14.96 -1.39 8.25
C PRO A 83 16.01 -0.76 7.31
N GLY A 84 16.67 -1.57 6.48
CA GLY A 84 17.58 -1.10 5.44
C GLY A 84 16.87 -0.37 4.30
N ILE A 85 15.56 -0.59 4.10
CA ILE A 85 14.75 0.06 3.07
C ILE A 85 14.27 1.43 3.57
N PRO A 86 14.67 2.56 2.95
CA PRO A 86 14.31 3.90 3.41
C PRO A 86 12.80 4.14 3.54
N LEU A 87 12.02 3.69 2.57
CA LEU A 87 10.55 3.79 2.59
C LEU A 87 9.93 3.07 3.80
N TYR A 88 10.37 1.84 4.08
CA TYR A 88 9.89 1.07 5.22
C TYR A 88 10.31 1.70 6.54
N ARG A 89 11.58 2.10 6.67
CA ARG A 89 12.11 2.74 7.88
C ARG A 89 11.34 4.01 8.22
N ALA A 90 11.05 4.85 7.23
CA ALA A 90 10.23 6.05 7.43
C ALA A 90 8.79 5.71 7.85
N MET A 91 8.13 4.76 7.17
CA MET A 91 6.80 4.29 7.56
C MET A 91 6.80 3.76 8.99
N ARG A 92 7.79 2.99 9.37
CA ARG A 92 7.93 2.41 10.72
C ARG A 92 8.14 3.48 11.80
N PHE A 93 8.93 4.52 11.50
CA PHE A 93 9.09 5.68 12.38
C PHE A 93 7.75 6.39 12.63
N TRP A 94 7.04 6.77 11.57
CA TRP A 94 5.75 7.46 11.70
C TRP A 94 4.66 6.59 12.31
N TRP A 95 4.76 5.27 12.21
CA TRP A 95 3.85 4.32 12.85
C TRP A 95 3.82 4.44 14.37
N THR A 96 4.92 4.85 14.99
CA THR A 96 5.02 5.02 16.44
C THR A 96 4.45 6.35 16.93
N VAL A 97 4.37 7.36 16.06
CA VAL A 97 3.98 8.73 16.41
C VAL A 97 2.48 8.87 16.69
N GLY A 98 1.62 8.10 15.98
CA GLY A 98 0.18 8.21 16.17
C GLY A 98 -0.60 6.99 15.69
N ILE A 99 -1.57 6.56 16.51
CA ILE A 99 -2.39 5.36 16.22
C ILE A 99 -3.39 5.63 15.11
N GLU A 100 -4.02 6.81 15.11
CA GLU A 100 -5.09 7.18 14.19
C GLU A 100 -4.62 7.23 12.73
N GLY A 101 -3.40 7.68 12.48
CA GLY A 101 -2.81 7.76 11.15
C GLY A 101 -2.37 6.41 10.55
N ARG A 102 -2.33 5.33 11.32
CA ARG A 102 -1.78 4.03 10.87
C ARG A 102 -2.46 3.44 9.63
N PRO A 103 -3.79 3.51 9.45
CA PRO A 103 -4.42 3.01 8.23
C PRO A 103 -3.90 3.72 6.97
N LEU A 104 -3.78 5.03 7.03
CA LEU A 104 -3.30 5.83 5.91
C LEU A 104 -1.79 5.68 5.69
N LEU A 105 -0.97 5.55 6.76
CA LEU A 105 0.46 5.22 6.64
C LEU A 105 0.67 3.88 5.92
N ALA A 106 -0.07 2.84 6.33
CA ALA A 106 -0.03 1.54 5.67
C ALA A 106 -0.41 1.64 4.19
N PHE A 107 -1.48 2.37 3.91
CA PHE A 107 -1.95 2.58 2.54
C PHE A 107 -0.89 3.30 1.68
N LEU A 108 -0.33 4.40 2.16
CA LEU A 108 0.70 5.17 1.43
C LEU A 108 1.94 4.32 1.12
N CYS A 109 2.39 3.51 2.08
CA CYS A 109 3.49 2.58 1.87
C CYS A 109 3.13 1.51 0.82
N ALA A 110 1.96 0.88 0.96
CA ALA A 110 1.45 -0.09 -0.01
C ALA A 110 1.26 0.53 -1.40
N PHE A 111 0.76 1.76 -1.47
CA PHE A 111 0.58 2.49 -2.72
C PHE A 111 1.90 2.75 -3.46
N ALA A 112 2.97 3.05 -2.73
CA ALA A 112 4.31 3.18 -3.30
C ALA A 112 4.89 1.84 -3.80
N ARG A 113 4.40 0.70 -3.29
CA ARG A 113 4.97 -0.62 -3.52
C ARG A 113 4.10 -1.58 -4.32
N ASP A 114 2.81 -1.29 -4.50
CA ASP A 114 1.92 -2.18 -5.24
C ASP A 114 1.34 -1.48 -6.48
N PRO A 115 1.81 -1.84 -7.68
CA PRO A 115 1.29 -1.27 -8.92
C PRO A 115 -0.20 -1.47 -9.13
N LEU A 116 -0.76 -2.64 -8.75
CA LEU A 116 -2.20 -2.90 -8.92
C LEU A 116 -3.05 -1.95 -8.07
N LEU A 117 -2.58 -1.58 -6.87
CA LEU A 117 -3.26 -0.57 -6.06
C LEU A 117 -3.17 0.81 -6.72
N ARG A 118 -2.00 1.20 -7.24
CA ARG A 118 -1.83 2.49 -7.93
C ARG A 118 -2.70 2.61 -9.18
N PHE A 119 -2.86 1.56 -9.96
CA PHE A 119 -3.68 1.57 -11.18
C PHE A 119 -5.14 1.90 -10.91
N THR A 120 -5.64 1.68 -9.68
CA THR A 120 -7.03 2.02 -9.33
C THR A 120 -7.24 3.47 -8.88
N ALA A 121 -6.17 4.25 -8.69
CA ALA A 121 -6.28 5.64 -8.24
C ALA A 121 -7.09 6.54 -9.20
N PRO A 122 -6.95 6.47 -10.53
CA PRO A 122 -7.75 7.27 -11.45
C PRO A 122 -9.26 7.00 -11.37
N ALA A 123 -9.67 5.82 -10.92
CA ALA A 123 -11.08 5.47 -10.75
C ALA A 123 -11.67 5.92 -9.39
N ILE A 124 -10.84 6.39 -8.45
CA ILE A 124 -11.30 6.71 -7.08
C ILE A 124 -11.07 8.18 -6.74
N LEU A 125 -9.86 8.70 -7.00
CA LEU A 125 -9.49 10.04 -6.53
C LEU A 125 -10.34 11.19 -7.12
N PRO A 126 -10.81 11.12 -8.39
CA PRO A 126 -11.66 12.18 -8.93
C PRO A 126 -13.11 12.15 -8.45
N ILE A 127 -13.56 11.05 -7.82
CA ILE A 127 -14.94 10.89 -7.37
C ILE A 127 -15.18 11.79 -6.16
N LYS A 128 -16.29 12.51 -6.16
CA LYS A 128 -16.68 13.39 -5.05
C LYS A 128 -17.11 12.58 -3.83
N GLN A 129 -16.90 13.17 -2.65
CA GLN A 129 -17.36 12.56 -1.40
C GLN A 129 -18.86 12.26 -1.46
N GLY A 130 -19.23 11.06 -1.00
CA GLY A 130 -20.61 10.60 -1.00
C GLY A 130 -21.05 9.88 -2.29
N GLU A 131 -20.28 9.98 -3.36
CA GLU A 131 -20.61 9.30 -4.63
C GLU A 131 -20.18 7.81 -4.61
N PRO A 132 -20.90 6.94 -5.33
CA PRO A 132 -20.62 5.52 -5.38
C PRO A 132 -19.35 5.21 -6.19
N VAL A 133 -18.63 4.18 -5.75
CA VAL A 133 -17.50 3.57 -6.47
C VAL A 133 -17.85 2.13 -6.77
N THR A 134 -17.86 1.76 -8.06
CA THR A 134 -18.25 0.42 -8.49
C THR A 134 -17.04 -0.48 -8.80
N THR A 135 -17.23 -1.79 -8.79
CA THR A 135 -16.20 -2.75 -9.19
C THR A 135 -15.85 -2.58 -10.66
N GLU A 136 -16.85 -2.29 -11.49
CA GLU A 136 -16.71 -2.09 -12.92
C GLU A 136 -15.79 -0.89 -13.23
N SER A 137 -15.92 0.21 -12.47
CA SER A 137 -15.05 1.39 -12.64
C SER A 137 -13.59 1.07 -12.31
N LEU A 138 -13.34 0.19 -11.33
CA LEU A 138 -12.00 -0.28 -10.99
C LEU A 138 -11.44 -1.24 -12.05
N GLU A 139 -12.27 -2.14 -12.57
CA GLU A 139 -11.88 -3.05 -13.66
C GLU A 139 -11.52 -2.29 -14.93
N ALA A 140 -12.30 -1.26 -15.27
CA ALA A 140 -12.06 -0.45 -16.46
C ALA A 140 -10.66 0.19 -16.49
N VAL A 141 -10.10 0.60 -15.35
CA VAL A 141 -8.74 1.15 -15.27
C VAL A 141 -7.68 0.06 -15.12
N LEU A 142 -8.03 -1.12 -14.62
CA LEU A 142 -7.11 -2.25 -14.48
C LEU A 142 -6.86 -2.96 -15.81
N VAL A 143 -7.88 -3.16 -16.65
CA VAL A 143 -7.76 -3.89 -17.93
C VAL A 143 -6.60 -3.38 -18.79
N PRO A 144 -6.52 -2.09 -19.15
CA PRO A 144 -5.41 -1.60 -19.96
C PRO A 144 -4.06 -1.63 -19.23
N ALA A 145 -4.06 -1.53 -17.90
CA ALA A 145 -2.83 -1.48 -17.10
C ALA A 145 -2.13 -2.84 -16.95
N VAL A 146 -2.85 -3.95 -17.18
CA VAL A 146 -2.30 -5.31 -17.05
C VAL A 146 -2.19 -6.06 -18.40
N GLU A 147 -2.48 -5.40 -19.50
CA GLU A 147 -2.25 -5.86 -20.90
C GLU A 147 -2.70 -7.32 -21.15
N GLY A 148 -3.92 -7.67 -20.74
CA GLY A 148 -4.50 -9.01 -20.98
C GLY A 148 -3.90 -10.15 -20.13
N ARG A 149 -2.98 -9.86 -19.21
CA ARG A 149 -2.35 -10.87 -18.33
C ARG A 149 -3.36 -11.55 -17.38
N PHE A 150 -4.43 -10.89 -17.04
CA PHE A 150 -5.44 -11.41 -16.12
C PHE A 150 -6.73 -11.78 -16.86
N ASN A 151 -7.26 -12.96 -16.55
CA ASN A 151 -8.63 -13.30 -16.92
C ASN A 151 -9.63 -12.52 -16.06
N GLN A 152 -10.91 -12.55 -16.45
CA GLN A 152 -11.98 -11.79 -15.78
C GLN A 152 -12.10 -12.12 -14.28
N SER A 153 -11.93 -13.38 -13.90
CA SER A 153 -11.99 -13.80 -12.48
C SER A 153 -10.88 -13.14 -11.64
N ILE A 154 -9.67 -13.05 -12.19
CA ILE A 154 -8.54 -12.41 -11.52
C ILE A 154 -8.76 -10.89 -11.46
N LEU A 155 -9.23 -10.26 -12.55
CA LEU A 155 -9.55 -8.82 -12.58
C LEU A 155 -10.58 -8.46 -11.51
N ASN A 156 -11.67 -9.20 -11.43
CA ASN A 156 -12.69 -9.05 -10.37
C ASN A 156 -12.09 -9.17 -8.96
N LYS A 157 -11.18 -10.12 -8.76
CA LYS A 157 -10.50 -10.30 -7.47
C LYS A 157 -9.59 -9.13 -7.15
N VAL A 158 -8.81 -8.63 -8.11
CA VAL A 158 -7.97 -7.45 -7.94
C VAL A 158 -8.80 -6.22 -7.60
N ALA A 159 -9.88 -5.97 -8.35
CA ALA A 159 -10.79 -4.85 -8.10
C ALA A 159 -11.38 -4.89 -6.67
N ARG A 160 -11.85 -6.07 -6.21
CA ARG A 160 -12.34 -6.23 -4.84
C ARG A 160 -11.27 -6.04 -3.78
N ASN A 161 -10.05 -6.57 -3.99
CA ASN A 161 -8.95 -6.42 -3.06
C ASN A 161 -8.50 -4.96 -2.95
N THR A 162 -8.38 -4.26 -4.07
CA THR A 162 -8.02 -2.84 -4.10
C THR A 162 -9.13 -1.99 -3.45
N ALA A 163 -10.40 -2.20 -3.80
CA ALA A 163 -11.53 -1.53 -3.14
C ALA A 163 -11.53 -1.73 -1.62
N SER A 164 -11.24 -2.95 -1.15
CA SER A 164 -11.09 -3.24 0.28
C SER A 164 -9.93 -2.47 0.90
N SER A 165 -8.82 -2.31 0.20
CA SER A 165 -7.66 -1.56 0.67
C SER A 165 -7.94 -0.06 0.74
N TRP A 166 -8.62 0.51 -0.24
CA TRP A 166 -9.13 1.88 -0.21
C TRP A 166 -10.14 2.09 0.93
N THR A 167 -10.93 1.06 1.29
CA THR A 167 -11.82 1.11 2.45
C THR A 167 -11.04 1.06 3.77
N GLN A 168 -10.04 0.19 3.88
CA GLN A 168 -9.20 0.07 5.08
C GLN A 168 -8.42 1.36 5.37
N SER A 169 -8.09 2.14 4.36
CA SER A 169 -7.41 3.43 4.49
C SER A 169 -8.36 4.60 4.79
N GLY A 170 -9.67 4.41 4.68
CA GLY A 170 -10.67 5.45 4.89
C GLY A 170 -11.06 6.25 3.66
N HIS A 171 -10.48 5.99 2.49
CA HIS A 171 -10.89 6.66 1.24
C HIS A 171 -12.25 6.20 0.72
N LEU A 172 -12.67 5.00 1.10
CA LEU A 172 -13.99 4.45 0.82
C LEU A 172 -14.66 4.01 2.12
N THR A 173 -15.99 4.03 2.13
CA THR A 173 -16.84 3.44 3.17
C THR A 173 -17.81 2.43 2.56
N GLY A 174 -18.50 1.68 3.41
CA GLY A 174 -19.48 0.67 3.00
C GLY A 174 -18.85 -0.72 2.78
N ARG A 175 -19.69 -1.77 2.91
CA ARG A 175 -19.28 -3.17 2.76
C ARG A 175 -19.54 -3.66 1.33
N ALA A 176 -20.77 -3.73 0.91
CA ALA A 176 -21.17 -4.17 -0.43
C ALA A 176 -21.14 -3.00 -1.42
N HIS A 177 -21.75 -1.88 -1.05
CA HIS A 177 -21.74 -0.65 -1.84
C HIS A 177 -20.67 0.28 -1.30
N LYS A 178 -19.67 0.55 -2.14
CA LYS A 178 -18.57 1.45 -1.79
C LYS A 178 -18.94 2.89 -2.13
N VAL A 179 -18.66 3.78 -1.21
CA VAL A 179 -18.91 5.21 -1.36
C VAL A 179 -17.62 5.96 -1.06
N ARG A 180 -17.32 7.00 -1.84
CA ARG A 180 -16.14 7.84 -1.65
C ARG A 180 -16.22 8.57 -0.29
N SER A 181 -15.12 8.50 0.46
CA SER A 181 -14.96 9.13 1.76
C SER A 181 -13.57 9.75 1.87
N HIS A 182 -13.33 10.52 2.93
CA HIS A 182 -12.01 11.07 3.23
C HIS A 182 -11.34 10.26 4.36
N PRO A 183 -10.07 9.87 4.20
CA PRO A 183 -9.31 9.25 5.27
C PRO A 183 -9.04 10.26 6.40
N VAL A 184 -8.86 9.76 7.60
CA VAL A 184 -8.36 10.58 8.72
C VAL A 184 -6.89 10.87 8.46
N ALA A 185 -6.58 12.10 8.08
CA ALA A 185 -5.22 12.57 7.85
C ALA A 185 -4.62 13.15 9.14
N THR A 186 -3.39 12.78 9.42
CA THR A 186 -2.61 13.31 10.56
C THR A 186 -1.34 13.99 10.05
N PRO A 187 -0.67 14.84 10.87
CA PRO A 187 0.62 15.40 10.49
C PRO A 187 1.66 14.34 10.12
N ALA A 188 1.64 13.17 10.76
CA ALA A 188 2.50 12.03 10.43
C ALA A 188 2.23 11.49 9.00
N ASN A 189 0.96 11.44 8.60
CA ASN A 189 0.60 11.02 7.24
C ASN A 189 1.09 12.03 6.20
N ALA A 190 0.90 13.33 6.45
CA ALA A 190 1.37 14.39 5.57
C ALA A 190 2.89 14.36 5.42
N ALA A 191 3.63 14.26 6.54
CA ALA A 191 5.08 14.15 6.54
C ALA A 191 5.57 12.93 5.76
N PHE A 192 4.93 11.77 5.95
CA PHE A 192 5.27 10.56 5.21
C PHE A 192 4.96 10.67 3.71
N ALA A 193 3.83 11.28 3.33
CA ALA A 193 3.49 11.53 1.93
C ALA A 193 4.50 12.46 1.24
N ILE A 194 4.92 13.55 1.92
CA ILE A 194 5.96 14.45 1.45
C ILE A 194 7.29 13.70 1.28
N PHE A 195 7.66 12.87 2.25
CA PHE A 195 8.87 12.05 2.18
C PHE A 195 8.84 11.09 0.98
N ILE A 196 7.70 10.42 0.72
CA ILE A 196 7.53 9.58 -0.48
C ILE A 196 7.76 10.41 -1.75
N GLY A 197 7.15 11.59 -1.85
CA GLY A 197 7.34 12.50 -2.98
C GLY A 197 8.81 12.91 -3.16
N TYR A 198 9.51 13.19 -2.06
CA TYR A 198 10.94 13.46 -2.09
C TYR A 198 11.75 12.28 -2.63
N LEU A 199 11.48 11.06 -2.18
CA LEU A 199 12.12 9.83 -2.68
C LEU A 199 11.82 9.58 -4.17
N GLU A 200 10.64 10.00 -4.66
CA GLU A 200 10.29 9.97 -6.10
C GLU A 200 11.07 11.00 -6.93
N GLY A 201 11.87 11.85 -6.30
CA GLY A 201 12.62 12.91 -6.97
C GLY A 201 11.85 14.22 -7.16
N LYS A 202 10.65 14.35 -6.59
CA LYS A 202 9.90 15.62 -6.62
C LYS A 202 10.56 16.65 -5.74
N ARG A 203 10.50 17.93 -6.14
CA ARG A 203 11.09 19.04 -5.42
C ARG A 203 10.15 20.23 -5.41
N ALA A 204 10.30 21.12 -4.42
CA ALA A 204 9.53 22.35 -4.26
C ALA A 204 8.01 22.09 -4.33
N GLN A 205 7.24 22.93 -5.03
CA GLN A 205 5.79 22.88 -5.14
C GLN A 205 5.26 21.50 -5.56
N ARG A 206 5.97 20.79 -6.44
CA ARG A 206 5.59 19.44 -6.90
C ARG A 206 5.54 18.38 -5.80
N LEU A 207 6.13 18.62 -4.62
CA LEU A 207 5.99 17.74 -3.46
C LEU A 207 4.56 17.77 -2.90
N PHE A 208 3.91 18.92 -2.99
CA PHE A 208 2.57 19.14 -2.44
C PHE A 208 1.47 18.71 -3.41
N ASP A 209 1.67 18.92 -4.71
CA ASP A 209 0.62 18.75 -5.72
C ASP A 209 0.19 17.28 -5.96
N THR A 210 1.04 16.31 -5.70
CA THR A 210 0.80 14.93 -6.19
C THR A 210 0.40 13.93 -5.10
N LYS A 211 0.92 14.08 -3.89
CA LYS A 211 0.70 13.09 -2.80
C LYS A 211 -0.32 13.58 -1.77
N LEU A 212 -0.48 14.89 -1.60
CA LEU A 212 -1.52 15.43 -0.74
C LEU A 212 -2.91 15.23 -1.34
N GLN A 213 -3.05 15.16 -2.66
CA GLN A 213 -4.32 14.78 -3.31
C GLN A 213 -4.78 13.35 -2.92
N SER A 214 -3.85 12.44 -2.59
CA SER A 214 -4.21 11.11 -2.08
C SER A 214 -4.60 11.10 -0.61
N ILE A 215 -4.38 12.20 0.12
CA ILE A 215 -4.65 12.32 1.56
C ILE A 215 -5.95 13.08 1.82
N GLY A 216 -6.34 14.00 0.95
CA GLY A 216 -7.58 14.76 1.12
C GLY A 216 -7.76 15.87 0.07
N ASN A 217 -8.77 15.77 -0.69
CA ASN A 217 -9.64 16.83 -1.21
C ASN A 217 -11.01 16.56 -0.69
#